data_f1cb6185d16d9536edeb39612951ae11
#
_entry.id   f1cb6185d16d9536edeb39612951ae11
#
_cell.length_a   1.000
_cell.length_b   1.000
_cell.length_c   1.000
_cell.angle_alpha   90.00
_cell.angle_beta   90.00
_cell.angle_gamma   90.00
#
_symmetry.space_group_name_H-M   'P 1'
#
loop_
_entity.id
_entity.type
_entity.pdbx_description
1 polymer ?
#
loop_
_entity_poly.entity_id
_entity_poly.type
_entity_poly.pdbx_seq_one_letter_code
_entity_poly.pdbx_strand_id
1 'polypeptide(L)'
;MALPHRQVVAIVDDDPRLLESLEDLLESAGYSARSFSSGRSLLSAGLPGLDALITDIGMPGMDGFELRDLVKTKEPDLPVFLMTGRHEIADQLSVRDRTSCFRKPFDAQVLLATLAAALGDRDVEGNDET
;
A
#
# COMPACT_ATOMS: atom_id res chain seq x y z
N MET A 1 -14.38 21.56 -16.41
CA MET A 1 -14.30 20.11 -16.48
C MET A 1 -13.40 19.56 -15.37
N ALA A 2 -13.88 18.57 -14.67
CA ALA A 2 -13.11 18.01 -13.58
C ALA A 2 -12.02 17.10 -14.12
N LEU A 3 -10.83 17.19 -13.52
CA LEU A 3 -9.76 16.25 -13.83
C LEU A 3 -10.09 14.90 -13.26
N PRO A 4 -9.63 13.83 -13.91
CA PRO A 4 -9.81 12.50 -13.33
C PRO A 4 -9.19 12.45 -11.94
N HIS A 5 -9.92 11.87 -11.02
CA HIS A 5 -9.41 11.70 -9.67
C HIS A 5 -8.40 10.55 -9.64
N ARG A 6 -7.18 10.84 -9.21
CA ARG A 6 -6.17 9.80 -9.05
C ARG A 6 -6.40 9.08 -7.73
N GLN A 7 -6.30 7.77 -7.79
CA GLN A 7 -6.34 6.98 -6.57
C GLN A 7 -5.05 7.21 -5.79
N VAL A 8 -5.18 7.32 -4.48
CA VAL A 8 -4.07 7.66 -3.60
C VAL A 8 -3.59 6.42 -2.86
N VAL A 9 -2.31 6.11 -3.01
CA VAL A 9 -1.68 4.98 -2.34
C VAL A 9 -0.67 5.53 -1.34
N ALA A 10 -0.88 5.21 -0.07
CA ALA A 10 0.08 5.57 0.97
C ALA A 10 1.12 4.47 1.08
N ILE A 11 2.37 4.85 1.26
CA ILE A 11 3.47 3.90 1.45
C ILE A 11 4.23 4.27 2.72
N VAL A 12 4.52 3.25 3.52
CA VAL A 12 5.20 3.42 4.79
C VAL A 12 6.42 2.51 4.85
N ASP A 13 7.59 3.09 4.96
CA ASP A 13 8.85 2.36 5.07
C ASP A 13 9.88 3.31 5.64
N ASP A 14 10.79 2.79 6.47
CA ASP A 14 11.83 3.62 7.06
C ASP A 14 13.03 3.80 6.14
N ASP A 15 13.02 3.19 4.95
CA ASP A 15 14.08 3.35 3.96
C ASP A 15 13.65 4.40 2.91
N PRO A 16 14.27 5.58 2.91
CA PRO A 16 13.87 6.63 1.97
C PRO A 16 14.11 6.28 0.51
N ARG A 17 15.07 5.40 0.23
CA ARG A 17 15.33 4.99 -1.16
C ARG A 17 14.19 4.15 -1.69
N LEU A 18 13.66 3.27 -0.85
CA LEU A 18 12.53 2.45 -1.25
C LEU A 18 11.29 3.30 -1.45
N LEU A 19 11.06 4.27 -0.56
CA LEU A 19 9.94 5.18 -0.71
C LEU A 19 10.00 5.92 -2.03
N GLU A 20 11.17 6.42 -2.39
CA GLU A 20 11.35 7.13 -3.65
C GLU A 20 11.06 6.23 -4.85
N SER A 21 11.58 5.01 -4.83
CA SER A 21 11.34 4.05 -5.90
C SER A 21 9.87 3.71 -6.05
N LEU A 22 9.18 3.51 -4.94
CA LEU A 22 7.76 3.21 -4.98
C LEU A 22 6.95 4.40 -5.45
N GLU A 23 7.31 5.62 -5.01
CA GLU A 23 6.64 6.82 -5.49
C GLU A 23 6.71 6.92 -7.00
N ASP A 24 7.93 6.75 -7.54
CA ASP A 24 8.13 6.85 -8.98
C ASP A 24 7.31 5.79 -9.72
N LEU A 25 7.32 4.58 -9.21
CA LEU A 25 6.57 3.49 -9.83
C LEU A 25 5.07 3.75 -9.82
N LEU A 26 4.54 4.13 -8.67
CA LEU A 26 3.11 4.37 -8.53
C LEU A 26 2.66 5.55 -9.40
N GLU A 27 3.44 6.61 -9.42
CA GLU A 27 3.08 7.78 -10.22
C GLU A 27 3.15 7.47 -11.71
N SER A 28 4.11 6.66 -12.12
CA SER A 28 4.18 6.25 -13.52
C SER A 28 2.97 5.42 -13.94
N ALA A 29 2.34 4.77 -12.99
CA ALA A 29 1.16 3.94 -13.26
C ALA A 29 -0.16 4.70 -13.10
N GLY A 30 -0.11 6.00 -12.77
CA GLY A 30 -1.30 6.82 -12.67
C GLY A 30 -1.84 7.03 -11.27
N TYR A 31 -1.15 6.51 -10.26
CA TYR A 31 -1.56 6.71 -8.87
C TYR A 31 -0.92 7.97 -8.30
N SER A 32 -1.50 8.48 -7.25
CA SER A 32 -0.88 9.52 -6.44
C SER A 32 -0.27 8.84 -5.23
N ALA A 33 1.02 9.06 -4.98
CA ALA A 33 1.72 8.38 -3.89
C ALA A 33 1.95 9.34 -2.73
N ARG A 34 1.73 8.85 -1.51
CA ARG A 34 2.03 9.60 -0.30
C ARG A 34 2.94 8.74 0.58
N SER A 35 4.12 9.25 0.86
CA SER A 35 5.17 8.51 1.57
C SER A 35 5.27 8.92 3.02
N PHE A 36 5.48 7.95 3.88
CA PHE A 36 5.67 8.16 5.31
C PHE A 36 6.80 7.27 5.79
N SER A 37 7.63 7.81 6.66
CA SER A 37 8.78 7.06 7.18
C SER A 37 8.43 6.21 8.40
N SER A 38 7.21 6.32 8.90
CA SER A 38 6.77 5.52 10.04
C SER A 38 5.25 5.42 10.06
N GLY A 39 4.74 4.42 10.76
CA GLY A 39 3.30 4.29 10.94
C GLY A 39 2.71 5.45 11.71
N ARG A 40 3.48 5.97 12.66
CA ARG A 40 3.02 7.11 13.44
C ARG A 40 2.82 8.34 12.57
N SER A 41 3.73 8.59 11.63
CA SER A 41 3.59 9.69 10.70
C SER A 41 2.33 9.57 9.86
N LEU A 42 2.04 8.37 9.39
CA LEU A 42 0.82 8.12 8.63
C LEU A 42 -0.42 8.42 9.46
N LEU A 43 -0.46 7.90 10.69
CA LEU A 43 -1.62 8.09 11.55
C LEU A 43 -1.81 9.56 11.91
N SER A 44 -0.72 10.31 12.08
CA SER A 44 -0.80 11.74 12.35
C SER A 44 -1.35 12.51 11.16
N ALA A 45 -1.03 12.09 9.95
CA ALA A 45 -1.52 12.75 8.74
C ALA A 45 -2.98 12.44 8.47
N GLY A 46 -3.46 11.29 8.96
CA GLY A 46 -4.83 10.87 8.79
C GLY A 46 -5.04 9.92 7.63
N LEU A 47 -6.06 9.09 7.74
CA LEU A 47 -6.37 8.06 6.76
C LEU A 47 -7.37 8.48 5.68
N PRO A 48 -8.29 9.45 5.93
CA PRO A 48 -9.26 9.79 4.90
C PRO A 48 -8.61 10.19 3.59
N GLY A 49 -9.20 9.76 2.49
CA GLY A 49 -8.69 10.06 1.16
C GLY A 49 -7.71 9.04 0.62
N LEU A 50 -7.30 8.06 1.42
CA LEU A 50 -6.43 6.99 0.95
C LEU A 50 -7.25 5.88 0.31
N ASP A 51 -6.73 5.34 -0.79
CA ASP A 51 -7.38 4.23 -1.49
C ASP A 51 -6.68 2.90 -1.22
N ALA A 52 -5.42 2.94 -0.81
CA ALA A 52 -4.67 1.74 -0.41
C ALA A 52 -3.49 2.14 0.44
N LEU A 53 -2.98 1.17 1.19
CA LEU A 53 -1.79 1.34 2.01
C LEU A 53 -0.83 0.19 1.75
N ILE A 54 0.44 0.52 1.52
CA ILE A 54 1.51 -0.47 1.45
C ILE A 54 2.47 -0.14 2.59
N THR A 55 2.72 -1.09 3.49
CA THR A 55 3.60 -0.85 4.62
C THR A 55 4.64 -1.94 4.78
N ASP A 56 5.87 -1.52 5.09
CA ASP A 56 6.91 -2.45 5.52
C ASP A 56 6.51 -3.08 6.84
N ILE A 57 6.87 -4.35 7.04
CA ILE A 57 6.60 -5.05 8.29
C ILE A 57 7.65 -4.69 9.34
N GLY A 58 8.91 -4.70 8.95
CA GLY A 58 10.00 -4.62 9.91
C GLY A 58 10.49 -3.22 10.20
N MET A 59 9.65 -2.38 10.79
CA MET A 59 10.03 -1.01 11.14
C MET A 59 10.25 -0.88 12.64
N PRO A 60 11.16 0.02 13.07
CA PRO A 60 11.31 0.32 14.49
C PRO A 60 10.04 0.94 15.07
N GLY A 61 9.78 0.63 16.32
CA GLY A 61 8.58 1.14 16.99
C GLY A 61 7.37 0.35 16.55
N MET A 62 6.45 1.00 15.86
CA MET A 62 5.24 0.34 15.35
C MET A 62 5.59 -0.43 14.09
N ASP A 63 5.45 -1.75 14.12
CA ASP A 63 5.71 -2.56 12.93
C ASP A 63 4.49 -2.57 11.99
N GLY A 64 4.67 -3.21 10.83
CA GLY A 64 3.62 -3.23 9.81
C GLY A 64 2.35 -3.96 10.23
N PHE A 65 2.49 -5.00 11.04
CA PHE A 65 1.31 -5.73 11.52
C PHE A 65 0.49 -4.86 12.47
N GLU A 66 1.15 -4.17 13.38
CA GLU A 66 0.49 -3.26 14.30
C GLU A 66 -0.20 -2.13 13.55
N LEU A 67 0.50 -1.57 12.57
CA LEU A 67 -0.08 -0.50 11.76
C LEU A 67 -1.30 -0.99 11.00
N ARG A 68 -1.21 -2.18 10.39
CA ARG A 68 -2.33 -2.76 9.65
C ARG A 68 -3.56 -2.90 10.57
N ASP A 69 -3.34 -3.42 11.77
CA ASP A 69 -4.44 -3.65 12.69
C ASP A 69 -5.11 -2.34 13.09
N LEU A 70 -4.32 -1.31 13.37
CA LEU A 70 -4.87 0.01 13.71
C LEU A 70 -5.63 0.61 12.54
N VAL A 71 -5.07 0.51 11.34
CA VAL A 71 -5.71 1.06 10.15
C VAL A 71 -7.02 0.34 9.88
N LYS A 72 -7.05 -0.98 10.00
CA LYS A 72 -8.27 -1.75 9.78
C LYS A 72 -9.34 -1.45 10.80
N THR A 73 -8.95 -1.07 12.00
CA THR A 73 -9.92 -0.63 13.02
C THR A 73 -10.59 0.67 12.62
N LYS A 74 -9.83 1.59 12.03
CA LYS A 74 -10.34 2.92 11.67
C LYS A 74 -10.99 2.94 10.29
N GLU A 75 -10.43 2.19 9.35
CA GLU A 75 -10.89 2.14 7.96
C GLU A 75 -10.92 0.69 7.50
N PRO A 76 -11.96 -0.06 7.89
CA PRO A 76 -12.00 -1.49 7.60
C PRO A 76 -11.97 -1.85 6.13
N ASP A 77 -12.41 -0.94 5.27
CA ASP A 77 -12.46 -1.21 3.83
C ASP A 77 -11.19 -0.81 3.09
N LEU A 78 -10.23 -0.19 3.77
CA LEU A 78 -8.99 0.23 3.13
C LEU A 78 -8.10 -0.99 2.89
N PRO A 79 -7.74 -1.30 1.63
CA PRO A 79 -6.81 -2.39 1.37
C PRO A 79 -5.44 -2.08 1.95
N VAL A 80 -4.88 -3.04 2.67
CA VAL A 80 -3.55 -2.90 3.26
C VAL A 80 -2.67 -4.05 2.77
N PHE A 81 -1.53 -3.68 2.20
CA PHE A 81 -0.53 -4.63 1.71
C PHE A 81 0.73 -4.51 2.53
N LEU A 82 1.36 -5.64 2.79
CA LEU A 82 2.57 -5.70 3.59
C LEU A 82 3.77 -5.92 2.69
N MET A 83 4.94 -5.43 3.11
CA MET A 83 6.21 -5.70 2.43
C MET A 83 7.22 -6.22 3.44
N THR A 84 8.04 -7.18 3.02
CA THR A 84 9.09 -7.67 3.90
C THR A 84 10.29 -8.14 3.10
N GLY A 85 11.48 -7.84 3.62
CA GLY A 85 12.72 -8.40 3.11
C GLY A 85 13.18 -9.62 3.88
N ARG A 86 12.42 -10.06 4.87
CA ARG A 86 12.79 -11.21 5.71
C ARG A 86 12.03 -12.44 5.30
N HIS A 87 12.76 -13.44 4.85
CA HIS A 87 12.17 -14.70 4.43
C HIS A 87 11.43 -15.40 5.56
N GLU A 88 11.98 -15.34 6.78
CA GLU A 88 11.36 -16.01 7.91
C GLU A 88 9.97 -15.46 8.19
N ILE A 89 9.82 -14.15 8.10
CA ILE A 89 8.52 -13.53 8.32
C ILE A 89 7.55 -13.92 7.22
N ALA A 90 8.02 -13.88 5.98
CA ALA A 90 7.18 -14.24 4.83
C ALA A 90 6.69 -15.67 4.94
N ASP A 91 7.56 -16.57 5.38
CA ASP A 91 7.21 -18.00 5.51
C ASP A 91 6.24 -18.26 6.65
N GLN A 92 6.22 -17.39 7.66
CA GLN A 92 5.35 -17.55 8.80
C GLN A 92 3.99 -16.90 8.62
N LEU A 93 3.79 -16.17 7.53
CA LEU A 93 2.53 -15.53 7.29
C LEU A 93 1.44 -16.57 7.00
N SER A 94 0.23 -16.26 7.43
CA SER A 94 -0.91 -17.07 7.08
C SER A 94 -1.14 -17.01 5.56
N VAL A 95 -1.88 -17.98 5.04
CA VAL A 95 -2.20 -17.97 3.60
C VAL A 95 -2.85 -16.66 3.20
N ARG A 96 -3.74 -16.15 4.05
CA ARG A 96 -4.42 -14.89 3.79
C ARG A 96 -3.46 -13.72 3.71
N ASP A 97 -2.51 -13.67 4.64
CA ASP A 97 -1.54 -12.58 4.67
C ASP A 97 -0.54 -12.67 3.52
N ARG A 98 -0.23 -13.88 3.06
CA ARG A 98 0.69 -14.04 1.92
C ARG A 98 0.16 -13.40 0.65
N THR A 99 -1.15 -13.44 0.44
CA THR A 99 -1.74 -12.85 -0.76
C THR A 99 -1.70 -11.33 -0.73
N SER A 100 -1.48 -10.76 0.46
CA SER A 100 -1.40 -9.31 0.62
C SER A 100 0.02 -8.87 1.01
N CYS A 101 1.02 -9.70 0.75
CA CYS A 101 2.39 -9.39 1.13
C CYS A 101 3.31 -9.45 -0.07
N PHE A 102 4.13 -8.41 -0.23
CA PHE A 102 5.16 -8.36 -1.26
C PHE A 102 6.51 -8.62 -0.64
N ARG A 103 7.36 -9.33 -1.35
CA ARG A 103 8.75 -9.55 -0.93
C ARG A 103 9.63 -8.46 -1.48
N LYS A 104 10.64 -8.08 -0.70
CA LYS A 104 11.68 -7.16 -1.18
C LYS A 104 12.86 -8.00 -1.70
N PRO A 105 13.47 -7.64 -2.81
CA PRO A 105 13.05 -6.56 -3.70
C PRO A 105 11.73 -6.92 -4.39
N PHE A 106 10.85 -5.96 -4.50
CA PHE A 106 9.53 -6.23 -5.06
C PHE A 106 9.59 -6.30 -6.58
N ASP A 107 8.67 -7.09 -7.13
CA ASP A 107 8.46 -7.16 -8.57
C ASP A 107 7.44 -6.08 -8.95
N ALA A 108 7.88 -5.11 -9.74
CA ALA A 108 7.04 -3.96 -10.10
C ALA A 108 5.74 -4.39 -10.79
N GLN A 109 5.82 -5.36 -11.68
CA GLN A 109 4.65 -5.81 -12.40
C GLN A 109 3.64 -6.50 -11.48
N VAL A 110 4.14 -7.32 -10.57
CA VAL A 110 3.27 -8.01 -9.60
C VAL A 110 2.61 -6.99 -8.68
N LEU A 111 3.38 -6.03 -8.21
CA LEU A 111 2.85 -5.01 -7.31
C LEU A 111 1.76 -4.20 -7.99
N LEU A 112 2.01 -3.72 -9.21
CA LEU A 112 1.03 -2.93 -9.94
C LEU A 112 -0.20 -3.75 -10.30
N ALA A 113 -0.02 -5.01 -10.68
CA ALA A 113 -1.15 -5.88 -11.00
C ALA A 113 -2.02 -6.13 -9.77
N THR A 114 -1.38 -6.33 -8.62
CA THR A 114 -2.11 -6.55 -7.37
C THR A 114 -2.91 -5.31 -6.96
N LEU A 115 -2.29 -4.14 -7.09
CA LEU A 115 -2.99 -2.90 -6.80
C LEU A 115 -4.16 -2.69 -7.76
N ALA A 116 -3.95 -2.93 -9.04
CA ALA A 116 -5.00 -2.78 -10.03
C ALA A 116 -6.18 -3.70 -9.72
N ALA A 117 -5.90 -4.91 -9.30
CA ALA A 117 -6.97 -5.85 -8.93
C ALA A 117 -7.76 -5.36 -7.72
N ALA A 118 -7.07 -4.74 -6.76
CA ALA A 118 -7.74 -4.24 -5.56
C ALA A 118 -8.48 -2.93 -5.79
N LEU A 119 -7.96 -2.07 -6.67
CA LEU A 119 -8.47 -0.71 -6.86
C LEU A 119 -9.14 -0.50 -8.20
N GLY A 120 -8.73 -1.27 -9.20
CA GLY A 120 -9.17 -1.06 -10.56
C GLY A 120 -10.64 -1.35 -10.79
N ASP A 121 -11.24 -2.17 -9.95
CA ASP A 121 -12.65 -2.50 -10.09
C ASP A 121 -13.53 -1.26 -10.08
N ARG A 122 -13.17 -0.26 -9.28
CA ARG A 122 -13.90 0.98 -9.22
C ARG A 122 -13.85 1.72 -10.54
N ASP A 123 -12.64 1.77 -11.12
CA ASP A 123 -12.45 2.44 -12.39
C ASP A 123 -13.11 1.67 -13.53
N VAL A 124 -12.96 0.36 -13.48
CA VAL A 124 -13.54 -0.50 -14.51
C VAL A 124 -15.06 -0.37 -14.50
N GLU A 125 -15.65 -0.36 -13.35
CA GLU A 125 -17.09 -0.19 -13.25
C GLU A 125 -17.54 1.14 -13.85
N GLY A 126 -16.80 2.21 -13.54
CA GLY A 126 -17.12 3.50 -14.07
C GLY A 126 -16.99 3.54 -15.58
N ASN A 127 -16.03 2.82 -16.12
CA ASN A 127 -15.80 2.78 -17.56
C ASN A 127 -16.77 1.87 -18.28
N ASP A 128 -17.14 0.80 -17.64
CA ASP A 128 -18.00 -0.21 -18.27
C ASP A 128 -19.41 0.29 -18.50
N GLU A 129 -19.77 1.30 -17.79
CA GLU A 129 -21.07 1.91 -17.95
C GLU A 129 -21.24 2.50 -19.35
N THR A 130 -20.16 2.75 -19.99
CA THR A 130 -20.22 3.32 -21.34
C THR A 130 -20.48 2.27 -22.43
#